data_796bf084d3219189c13f27be21d04a41
#
_entry.id   796bf084d3219189c13f27be21d04a41
#
_cell.length_a   1.000
_cell.length_b   1.000
_cell.length_c   1.000
_cell.angle_alpha   90.00
_cell.angle_beta   90.00
_cell.angle_gamma   90.00
#
_symmetry.space_group_name_H-M   'P 1'
#
loop_
_entity.id
_entity.type
_entity.pdbx_description
1 polymer ?
#
loop_
_entity_poly.entity_id
_entity_poly.type
_entity_poly.pdbx_seq_one_letter_code
_entity_poly.pdbx_strand_id
1 'polypeptide(L)'
;MEGFSAYFVQKHRNISASDNREALVESFGYDSTYLAYPVQIHSNKVEVVEEPGIIQNIDGVISDKKDIVLSIQVADCIPLFLADGQTGNFGLVHSGWRGTASNISKRAIDNMKQAGCDVNTIRALIGPAINQCCFEVGPDVSDQFDSVFSIHGVGDRQMLDLKSVLKHQLVETGIKPENIKLENACTCCQDDLYYSYRRNGDKSGRMIAIAGWK
;
A
#
# COMPACT_ATOMS: atom_id res chain seq x y z
N MET A 1 11.09 10.96 9.54
CA MET A 1 10.63 12.31 9.16
C MET A 1 9.82 12.83 10.32
N GLU A 2 10.21 13.95 10.86
CA GLU A 2 9.47 14.57 11.96
C GLU A 2 8.10 15.01 11.45
N GLY A 3 7.04 14.70 12.22
CA GLY A 3 5.66 15.01 11.89
C GLY A 3 4.94 14.05 10.93
N PHE A 4 5.62 13.25 10.10
CA PHE A 4 4.94 12.26 9.26
C PHE A 4 4.67 10.95 10.01
N SER A 5 3.45 10.47 9.92
CA SER A 5 3.02 9.21 10.55
C SER A 5 2.39 8.26 9.53
N ALA A 6 2.79 6.99 9.62
CA ALA A 6 2.23 5.89 8.84
C ALA A 6 1.75 4.81 9.83
N TYR A 7 0.47 4.49 9.76
CA TYR A 7 -0.16 3.49 10.63
C TYR A 7 -0.70 2.34 9.80
N PHE A 8 -0.52 1.14 10.33
CA PHE A 8 -1.17 -0.06 9.83
C PHE A 8 -1.98 -0.70 10.95
N VAL A 9 -3.29 -0.72 10.82
CA VAL A 9 -4.21 -1.14 11.89
C VAL A 9 -4.43 -2.63 11.82
N GLN A 10 -4.03 -3.32 12.88
CA GLN A 10 -4.18 -4.76 13.04
C GLN A 10 -5.60 -5.16 13.45
N LYS A 11 -5.92 -6.47 13.34
CA LYS A 11 -7.22 -7.10 13.58
C LYS A 11 -7.84 -6.82 14.96
N HIS A 12 -7.03 -6.66 16.01
CA HIS A 12 -7.49 -6.59 17.41
C HIS A 12 -7.92 -5.22 17.92
N ARG A 13 -7.84 -4.20 17.12
CA ARG A 13 -8.51 -2.95 17.47
C ARG A 13 -9.97 -3.04 17.07
N ASN A 14 -10.85 -3.51 17.93
CA ASN A 14 -12.33 -3.71 17.86
C ASN A 14 -13.14 -2.75 16.94
N ILE A 15 -12.54 -2.25 15.91
CA ILE A 15 -13.12 -1.41 14.88
C ILE A 15 -13.13 -2.26 13.62
N SER A 16 -14.32 -2.75 13.27
CA SER A 16 -14.53 -3.35 11.94
C SER A 16 -14.14 -2.28 10.90
N ALA A 17 -13.11 -2.57 10.14
CA ALA A 17 -12.52 -1.64 9.19
C ALA A 17 -13.50 -1.20 8.08
N SER A 18 -14.64 -1.89 7.94
CA SER A 18 -15.68 -1.55 6.98
C SER A 18 -16.57 -0.40 7.44
N ASP A 19 -16.70 -0.18 8.77
CA ASP A 19 -17.85 0.56 9.27
C ASP A 19 -17.50 1.91 9.93
N ASN A 20 -16.23 2.20 10.21
CA ASN A 20 -15.89 3.47 10.84
C ASN A 20 -14.44 3.93 10.60
N ARG A 21 -14.14 4.24 9.34
CA ARG A 21 -12.83 4.76 8.93
C ARG A 21 -12.53 6.11 9.59
N GLU A 22 -13.57 6.96 9.73
CA GLU A 22 -13.49 8.25 10.38
C GLU A 22 -13.09 8.12 11.86
N ALA A 23 -13.81 7.32 12.65
CA ALA A 23 -13.49 7.11 14.06
C ALA A 23 -12.09 6.49 14.25
N LEU A 24 -11.64 5.65 13.30
CA LEU A 24 -10.30 5.11 13.35
C LEU A 24 -9.25 6.21 13.16
N VAL A 25 -9.42 7.07 12.16
CA VAL A 25 -8.55 8.21 11.88
C VAL A 25 -8.50 9.16 13.09
N GLU A 26 -9.64 9.45 13.71
CA GLU A 26 -9.73 10.25 14.94
C GLU A 26 -9.00 9.60 16.12
N SER A 27 -9.07 8.28 16.26
CA SER A 27 -8.35 7.55 17.32
C SER A 27 -6.82 7.68 17.22
N PHE A 28 -6.30 8.04 16.04
CA PHE A 28 -4.90 8.36 15.80
C PHE A 28 -4.59 9.87 15.90
N GLY A 29 -5.59 10.69 16.29
CA GLY A 29 -5.42 12.12 16.53
C GLY A 29 -5.46 12.97 15.28
N TYR A 30 -6.11 12.50 14.22
CA TYR A 30 -6.41 13.28 13.02
C TYR A 30 -7.86 13.75 13.05
N ASP A 31 -8.14 14.82 12.35
CA ASP A 31 -9.51 15.28 12.09
C ASP A 31 -10.07 14.54 10.88
N SER A 32 -11.14 13.76 11.07
CA SER A 32 -11.75 12.94 10.04
C SER A 32 -12.40 13.77 8.90
N THR A 33 -12.65 15.06 9.10
CA THR A 33 -13.15 15.95 8.03
C THR A 33 -12.13 16.15 6.91
N TYR A 34 -10.83 15.88 7.18
CA TYR A 34 -9.74 15.94 6.19
C TYR A 34 -9.37 14.57 5.62
N LEU A 35 -10.20 13.55 5.84
CA LEU A 35 -9.94 12.21 5.34
C LEU A 35 -10.18 12.10 3.83
N ALA A 36 -9.17 11.59 3.09
CA ALA A 36 -9.26 11.24 1.68
C ALA A 36 -8.93 9.76 1.46
N TYR A 37 -9.76 9.05 0.69
CA TYR A 37 -9.52 7.63 0.42
C TYR A 37 -10.11 7.17 -0.92
N PRO A 38 -9.47 6.19 -1.59
CA PRO A 38 -9.94 5.64 -2.86
C PRO A 38 -11.04 4.60 -2.69
N VAL A 39 -11.94 4.53 -3.68
CA VAL A 39 -12.69 3.32 -3.99
C VAL A 39 -11.79 2.44 -4.85
N GLN A 40 -11.16 1.45 -4.22
CA GLN A 40 -10.14 0.60 -4.80
C GLN A 40 -10.72 -0.42 -5.78
N ILE A 41 -10.12 -0.53 -6.95
CA ILE A 41 -10.57 -1.43 -8.04
C ILE A 41 -9.44 -2.35 -8.55
N HIS A 42 -8.32 -2.42 -7.86
CA HIS A 42 -7.12 -3.17 -8.24
C HIS A 42 -6.51 -2.71 -9.57
N SER A 43 -6.55 -1.41 -9.83
CA SER A 43 -5.94 -0.74 -10.99
C SER A 43 -4.50 -0.29 -10.70
N ASN A 44 -3.91 0.42 -11.67
CA ASN A 44 -2.66 1.17 -11.49
C ASN A 44 -2.89 2.69 -11.45
N LYS A 45 -4.12 3.13 -11.21
CA LYS A 45 -4.45 4.56 -11.18
C LYS A 45 -4.07 5.15 -9.84
N VAL A 46 -3.37 6.29 -9.91
CA VAL A 46 -2.96 7.09 -8.76
C VAL A 46 -3.28 8.54 -9.06
N GLU A 47 -3.92 9.24 -8.13
CA GLU A 47 -4.28 10.65 -8.29
C GLU A 47 -3.66 11.50 -7.18
N VAL A 48 -3.39 12.76 -7.52
CA VAL A 48 -3.02 13.80 -6.55
C VAL A 48 -4.31 14.44 -6.08
N VAL A 49 -4.50 14.48 -4.75
CA VAL A 49 -5.70 15.03 -4.11
C VAL A 49 -5.36 16.28 -3.33
N GLU A 50 -6.14 17.33 -3.53
CA GLU A 50 -5.99 18.61 -2.85
C GLU A 50 -7.07 18.85 -1.79
N GLU A 51 -8.13 18.03 -1.82
CA GLU A 51 -9.27 18.12 -0.91
C GLU A 51 -9.63 16.74 -0.34
N PRO A 52 -10.21 16.70 0.87
CA PRO A 52 -10.71 15.46 1.46
C PRO A 52 -11.90 14.89 0.68
N GLY A 53 -12.16 13.60 0.82
CA GLY A 53 -13.31 12.95 0.23
C GLY A 53 -13.02 11.56 -0.34
N ILE A 54 -14.01 11.02 -1.04
CA ILE A 54 -13.97 9.68 -1.64
C ILE A 54 -13.60 9.83 -3.12
N ILE A 55 -12.46 9.23 -3.50
CA ILE A 55 -11.95 9.27 -4.86
C ILE A 55 -12.33 7.96 -5.58
N GLN A 56 -13.03 8.06 -6.69
CA GLN A 56 -13.62 6.91 -7.36
C GLN A 56 -12.62 6.20 -8.30
N ASN A 57 -12.64 4.87 -8.28
CA ASN A 57 -12.01 4.00 -9.28
C ASN A 57 -10.49 4.17 -9.43
N ILE A 58 -9.78 4.35 -8.31
CA ILE A 58 -8.33 4.43 -8.24
C ILE A 58 -7.79 3.56 -7.10
N ASP A 59 -6.48 3.34 -7.07
CA ASP A 59 -5.83 2.50 -6.06
C ASP A 59 -4.67 3.20 -5.35
N GLY A 60 -4.41 4.47 -5.66
CA GLY A 60 -3.41 5.26 -4.97
C GLY A 60 -3.80 6.73 -4.90
N VAL A 61 -3.45 7.36 -3.78
CA VAL A 61 -3.67 8.79 -3.53
C VAL A 61 -2.37 9.42 -3.05
N ILE A 62 -2.11 10.63 -3.54
CA ILE A 62 -0.95 11.46 -3.16
C ILE A 62 -1.49 12.83 -2.78
N SER A 63 -0.89 13.50 -1.80
CA SER A 63 -1.22 14.87 -1.45
C SER A 63 0.02 15.66 -1.04
N ASP A 64 0.00 16.96 -1.27
CA ASP A 64 0.93 17.97 -0.75
C ASP A 64 0.32 18.74 0.43
N LYS A 65 -0.96 18.52 0.75
CA LYS A 65 -1.70 19.17 1.84
C LYS A 65 -1.47 18.44 3.15
N LYS A 66 -0.80 19.10 4.10
CA LYS A 66 -0.43 18.49 5.39
C LYS A 66 -1.60 18.22 6.31
N ASP A 67 -2.72 18.86 6.12
CA ASP A 67 -3.97 18.63 6.84
C ASP A 67 -4.73 17.39 6.33
N ILE A 68 -4.51 16.96 5.07
CA ILE A 68 -5.14 15.76 4.54
C ILE A 68 -4.60 14.49 5.22
N VAL A 69 -5.51 13.57 5.50
CA VAL A 69 -5.23 12.22 5.97
C VAL A 69 -5.62 11.21 4.91
N LEU A 70 -4.69 10.37 4.50
CA LEU A 70 -4.93 9.33 3.49
C LEU A 70 -5.24 8.00 4.16
N SER A 71 -6.16 7.23 3.57
CA SER A 71 -6.48 5.87 4.04
C SER A 71 -6.78 4.92 2.89
N ILE A 72 -6.32 3.67 3.01
CA ILE A 72 -6.68 2.55 2.13
C ILE A 72 -7.04 1.30 2.94
N GLN A 73 -7.74 0.36 2.31
CA GLN A 73 -8.07 -0.94 2.89
C GLN A 73 -7.27 -2.05 2.22
N VAL A 74 -6.80 -3.02 3.01
CA VAL A 74 -6.06 -4.17 2.50
C VAL A 74 -6.45 -5.46 3.24
N ALA A 75 -6.37 -6.58 2.53
CA ALA A 75 -6.28 -7.93 3.05
C ALA A 75 -5.40 -8.71 2.07
N ASP A 76 -4.14 -8.89 2.42
CA ASP A 76 -3.03 -9.46 1.64
C ASP A 76 -2.36 -8.53 0.62
N CYS A 77 -3.07 -7.59 -0.02
CA CYS A 77 -2.43 -6.61 -0.89
C CYS A 77 -1.49 -5.69 -0.12
N ILE A 78 -0.47 -5.17 -0.79
CA ILE A 78 0.58 -4.35 -0.18
C ILE A 78 0.09 -2.92 0.02
N PRO A 79 0.10 -2.38 1.25
CA PRO A 79 0.01 -0.94 1.46
C PRO A 79 1.40 -0.33 1.25
N LEU A 80 1.55 0.51 0.24
CA LEU A 80 2.78 1.26 -0.01
C LEU A 80 2.61 2.69 0.51
N PHE A 81 3.41 3.06 1.49
CA PHE A 81 3.50 4.42 2.03
C PHE A 81 4.67 5.14 1.38
N LEU A 82 4.43 6.36 0.94
CA LEU A 82 5.41 7.23 0.31
C LEU A 82 5.43 8.57 1.04
N ALA A 83 6.61 9.15 1.25
CA ALA A 83 6.70 10.50 1.77
C ALA A 83 8.01 11.17 1.37
N ASP A 84 7.94 12.47 1.12
CA ASP A 84 9.09 13.35 0.94
C ASP A 84 9.11 14.44 2.03
N GLY A 85 10.10 14.37 2.91
CA GLY A 85 10.22 15.32 4.01
C GLY A 85 10.67 16.72 3.59
N GLN A 86 11.13 16.93 2.36
CA GLN A 86 11.54 18.23 1.86
C GLN A 86 10.35 19.04 1.32
N THR A 87 9.52 18.42 0.51
CA THR A 87 8.35 19.06 -0.07
C THR A 87 7.10 18.95 0.80
N GLY A 88 7.04 17.93 1.68
CA GLY A 88 5.84 17.58 2.43
C GLY A 88 4.86 16.70 1.66
N ASN A 89 5.15 16.37 0.41
CA ASN A 89 4.32 15.45 -0.37
C ASN A 89 4.34 14.04 0.25
N PHE A 90 3.21 13.37 0.25
CA PHE A 90 3.08 12.00 0.73
C PHE A 90 2.01 11.25 -0.05
N GLY A 91 2.05 9.92 0.04
CA GLY A 91 1.11 9.08 -0.69
C GLY A 91 0.84 7.76 0.02
N LEU A 92 -0.31 7.18 -0.30
CA LEU A 92 -0.72 5.87 0.15
C LEU A 92 -1.33 5.10 -1.01
N VAL A 93 -0.74 3.93 -1.31
CA VAL A 93 -1.05 3.17 -2.53
C VAL A 93 -1.41 1.74 -2.19
N HIS A 94 -2.52 1.26 -2.72
CA HIS A 94 -2.96 -0.13 -2.68
C HIS A 94 -2.32 -0.90 -3.83
N SER A 95 -1.30 -1.68 -3.54
CA SER A 95 -0.58 -2.47 -4.54
C SER A 95 -0.93 -3.96 -4.43
N GLY A 96 -2.05 -4.35 -5.06
CA GLY A 96 -2.35 -5.74 -5.34
C GLY A 96 -1.55 -6.24 -6.55
N TRP A 97 -1.60 -7.55 -6.85
CA TRP A 97 -0.81 -8.11 -7.95
C TRP A 97 -1.08 -7.44 -9.31
N ARG A 98 -2.34 -7.08 -9.62
CA ARG A 98 -2.70 -6.39 -10.88
C ARG A 98 -2.07 -5.00 -10.95
N GLY A 99 -2.16 -4.23 -9.86
CA GLY A 99 -1.55 -2.91 -9.76
C GLY A 99 -0.04 -2.99 -9.86
N THR A 100 0.59 -3.97 -9.20
CA THR A 100 2.04 -4.21 -9.26
C THR A 100 2.47 -4.60 -10.67
N ALA A 101 1.79 -5.56 -11.31
CA ALA A 101 2.09 -5.95 -12.70
C ALA A 101 1.97 -4.76 -13.69
N SER A 102 1.06 -3.83 -13.40
CA SER A 102 0.85 -2.61 -14.19
C SER A 102 1.66 -1.40 -13.70
N ASN A 103 2.70 -1.62 -12.87
CA ASN A 103 3.63 -0.59 -12.36
C ASN A 103 2.95 0.58 -11.63
N ILE A 104 2.03 0.29 -10.69
CA ILE A 104 1.36 1.33 -9.87
C ILE A 104 2.37 2.16 -9.07
N SER A 105 3.47 1.54 -8.59
CA SER A 105 4.56 2.23 -7.89
C SER A 105 5.20 3.32 -8.76
N LYS A 106 5.47 3.02 -10.03
CA LYS A 106 6.01 4.00 -10.97
C LYS A 106 5.04 5.17 -11.16
N ARG A 107 3.74 4.90 -11.31
CA ARG A 107 2.72 5.96 -11.41
C ARG A 107 2.73 6.87 -10.19
N ALA A 108 2.81 6.29 -8.98
CA ALA A 108 2.87 7.06 -7.74
C ALA A 108 4.12 7.96 -7.70
N ILE A 109 5.30 7.43 -8.03
CA ILE A 109 6.55 8.18 -8.04
C ILE A 109 6.56 9.26 -9.11
N ASP A 110 6.03 8.97 -10.31
CA ASP A 110 5.93 9.97 -11.38
C ASP A 110 5.02 11.15 -10.96
N ASN A 111 3.90 10.89 -10.28
CA ASN A 111 3.03 11.92 -9.72
C ASN A 111 3.75 12.75 -8.64
N MET A 112 4.50 12.11 -7.73
CA MET A 112 5.31 12.84 -6.74
C MET A 112 6.37 13.72 -7.38
N LYS A 113 7.07 13.23 -8.44
CA LYS A 113 8.03 14.03 -9.21
C LYS A 113 7.36 15.23 -9.89
N GLN A 114 6.18 15.05 -10.48
CA GLN A 114 5.39 16.15 -11.07
C GLN A 114 4.95 17.17 -10.02
N ALA A 115 4.72 16.74 -8.78
CA ALA A 115 4.44 17.60 -7.64
C ALA A 115 5.72 18.21 -7.01
N GLY A 116 6.88 18.09 -7.65
CA GLY A 116 8.13 18.74 -7.27
C GLY A 116 9.05 17.95 -6.35
N CYS A 117 8.77 16.67 -6.07
CA CYS A 117 9.65 15.84 -5.25
C CYS A 117 10.94 15.45 -5.99
N ASP A 118 12.06 15.49 -5.30
CA ASP A 118 13.30 14.82 -5.73
C ASP A 118 13.22 13.32 -5.34
N VAL A 119 13.38 12.43 -6.31
CA VAL A 119 13.37 10.98 -6.07
C VAL A 119 14.40 10.54 -5.03
N ASN A 120 15.50 11.28 -4.86
CA ASN A 120 16.53 10.99 -3.86
C ASN A 120 16.08 11.25 -2.43
N THR A 121 15.01 12.03 -2.21
CA THR A 121 14.47 12.39 -0.90
C THR A 121 13.19 11.63 -0.55
N ILE A 122 12.55 11.00 -1.54
CA ILE A 122 11.38 10.16 -1.33
C ILE A 122 11.78 8.93 -0.51
N ARG A 123 11.01 8.67 0.53
CA ARG A 123 11.07 7.44 1.34
C ARG A 123 9.84 6.59 1.12
N ALA A 124 10.06 5.28 1.02
CA ALA A 124 9.00 4.29 0.84
C ALA A 124 8.99 3.29 1.98
N LEU A 125 7.78 2.91 2.44
CA LEU A 125 7.55 1.80 3.35
C LEU A 125 6.58 0.82 2.69
N ILE A 126 7.07 -0.38 2.41
CA ILE A 126 6.27 -1.54 1.98
C ILE A 126 5.72 -2.19 3.24
N GLY A 127 4.43 -2.03 3.51
CA GLY A 127 3.80 -2.50 4.74
C GLY A 127 3.50 -4.00 4.78
N PRO A 128 2.86 -4.48 5.86
CA PRO A 128 2.44 -5.87 6.00
C PRO A 128 1.53 -6.31 4.85
N ALA A 129 1.82 -7.47 4.27
CA ALA A 129 1.09 -8.06 3.15
C ALA A 129 1.32 -9.56 3.10
N ILE A 130 0.69 -10.26 2.17
CA ILE A 130 1.01 -11.67 1.94
C ILE A 130 2.45 -11.83 1.46
N ASN A 131 3.20 -12.77 2.05
CA ASN A 131 4.56 -13.08 1.63
C ASN A 131 4.59 -14.26 0.66
N GLN A 132 5.74 -14.45 0.02
CA GLN A 132 6.01 -15.57 -0.89
C GLN A 132 5.57 -16.93 -0.31
N CYS A 133 5.78 -17.18 0.98
CA CYS A 133 5.41 -18.44 1.66
C CYS A 133 3.92 -18.81 1.56
N CYS A 134 3.04 -17.86 1.24
CA CYS A 134 1.59 -18.05 1.14
C CYS A 134 1.00 -17.58 -0.20
N PHE A 135 1.78 -16.87 -1.01
CA PHE A 135 1.28 -16.29 -2.25
C PHE A 135 1.54 -17.23 -3.44
N GLU A 136 0.86 -18.39 -3.40
CA GLU A 136 0.83 -19.33 -4.52
C GLU A 136 -0.12 -18.82 -5.59
N VAL A 137 0.35 -18.76 -6.85
CA VAL A 137 -0.38 -18.22 -7.99
C VAL A 137 -0.29 -19.16 -9.19
N GLY A 138 -1.26 -19.08 -10.09
CA GLY A 138 -1.25 -19.79 -11.36
C GLY A 138 -0.44 -19.05 -12.42
N PRO A 139 -0.24 -19.69 -13.61
CA PRO A 139 0.48 -19.10 -14.73
C PRO A 139 -0.11 -17.76 -15.21
N ASP A 140 -1.42 -17.59 -15.12
CA ASP A 140 -2.14 -16.36 -15.45
C ASP A 140 -1.65 -15.13 -14.67
N VAL A 141 -1.09 -15.36 -13.49
CA VAL A 141 -0.49 -14.32 -12.63
C VAL A 141 1.02 -14.32 -12.73
N SER A 142 1.67 -15.50 -12.57
CA SER A 142 3.13 -15.60 -12.54
C SER A 142 3.81 -15.11 -13.81
N ASP A 143 3.20 -15.36 -14.99
CA ASP A 143 3.77 -14.98 -16.29
C ASP A 143 3.80 -13.45 -16.52
N GLN A 144 3.18 -12.67 -15.61
CA GLN A 144 3.25 -11.20 -15.63
C GLN A 144 4.46 -10.63 -14.88
N PHE A 145 5.26 -11.49 -14.26
CA PHE A 145 6.43 -11.11 -13.46
C PHE A 145 7.67 -11.86 -13.91
N ASP A 146 8.84 -11.26 -13.69
CA ASP A 146 10.11 -11.96 -13.91
C ASP A 146 10.21 -13.17 -12.96
N SER A 147 10.61 -14.32 -13.52
CA SER A 147 10.72 -15.58 -12.80
C SER A 147 11.69 -15.52 -11.60
N VAL A 148 12.61 -14.57 -11.57
CA VAL A 148 13.52 -14.33 -10.43
C VAL A 148 12.77 -14.04 -9.12
N PHE A 149 11.54 -13.55 -9.20
CA PHE A 149 10.68 -13.25 -8.05
C PHE A 149 9.79 -14.43 -7.62
N SER A 150 9.94 -15.59 -8.25
CA SER A 150 9.12 -16.76 -7.98
C SER A 150 9.98 -17.98 -7.67
N ILE A 151 9.44 -18.86 -6.84
CA ILE A 151 9.95 -20.22 -6.67
C ILE A 151 8.86 -21.22 -7.04
N HIS A 152 9.24 -22.42 -7.45
CA HIS A 152 8.29 -23.45 -7.86
C HIS A 152 7.34 -23.83 -6.71
N GLY A 153 6.04 -23.86 -7.00
CA GLY A 153 4.95 -24.29 -6.11
C GLY A 153 4.49 -25.71 -6.44
N VAL A 154 3.20 -25.98 -6.28
CA VAL A 154 2.63 -27.31 -6.60
C VAL A 154 2.09 -27.32 -8.04
N GLY A 155 2.50 -28.33 -8.82
CA GLY A 155 2.09 -28.47 -10.22
C GLY A 155 2.63 -27.33 -11.10
N ASP A 156 1.76 -26.59 -11.75
CA ASP A 156 2.08 -25.46 -12.61
C ASP A 156 2.11 -24.10 -11.85
N ARG A 157 1.95 -24.14 -10.51
CA ARG A 157 1.89 -22.94 -9.68
C ARG A 157 3.27 -22.45 -9.28
N GLN A 158 3.32 -21.15 -8.96
CA GLN A 158 4.51 -20.47 -8.45
C GLN A 158 4.20 -19.77 -7.13
N MET A 159 5.21 -19.74 -6.24
CA MET A 159 5.18 -18.93 -5.01
C MET A 159 5.81 -17.57 -5.33
N LEU A 160 5.00 -16.53 -5.49
CA LEU A 160 5.43 -15.20 -5.96
C LEU A 160 5.81 -14.30 -4.78
N ASP A 161 6.99 -13.66 -4.84
CA ASP A 161 7.41 -12.60 -3.91
C ASP A 161 7.02 -11.21 -4.44
N LEU A 162 5.75 -10.85 -4.25
CA LEU A 162 5.21 -9.58 -4.71
C LEU A 162 5.85 -8.37 -4.05
N LYS A 163 6.32 -8.51 -2.80
CA LYS A 163 7.03 -7.43 -2.09
C LYS A 163 8.40 -7.15 -2.71
N SER A 164 9.12 -8.18 -3.10
CA SER A 164 10.40 -8.03 -3.80
C SER A 164 10.21 -7.43 -5.19
N VAL A 165 9.16 -7.81 -5.92
CA VAL A 165 8.80 -7.13 -7.19
C VAL A 165 8.58 -5.64 -6.95
N LEU A 166 7.73 -5.27 -5.99
CA LEU A 166 7.44 -3.87 -5.71
C LEU A 166 8.69 -3.09 -5.29
N LYS A 167 9.54 -3.68 -4.45
CA LYS A 167 10.83 -3.09 -4.05
C LYS A 167 11.74 -2.85 -5.27
N HIS A 168 11.83 -3.82 -6.16
CA HIS A 168 12.61 -3.70 -7.39
C HIS A 168 12.10 -2.54 -8.27
N GLN A 169 10.78 -2.48 -8.50
CA GLN A 169 10.15 -1.40 -9.25
C GLN A 169 10.43 -0.02 -8.64
N LEU A 170 10.40 0.11 -7.30
CA LEU A 170 10.74 1.36 -6.62
C LEU A 170 12.19 1.78 -6.88
N VAL A 171 13.12 0.83 -6.85
CA VAL A 171 14.54 1.11 -7.19
C VAL A 171 14.68 1.54 -8.65
N GLU A 172 13.98 0.91 -9.57
CA GLU A 172 13.97 1.29 -11.00
C GLU A 172 13.44 2.70 -11.24
N THR A 173 12.57 3.24 -10.36
CA THR A 173 12.14 4.65 -10.44
C THR A 173 13.21 5.65 -10.01
N GLY A 174 14.30 5.16 -9.42
CA GLY A 174 15.42 5.95 -8.91
C GLY A 174 15.41 6.15 -7.38
N ILE A 175 14.46 5.59 -6.64
CA ILE A 175 14.51 5.64 -5.17
C ILE A 175 15.71 4.81 -4.70
N LYS A 176 16.53 5.40 -3.82
CA LYS A 176 17.69 4.71 -3.24
C LYS A 176 17.25 3.54 -2.37
N PRO A 177 17.93 2.38 -2.44
CA PRO A 177 17.57 1.19 -1.65
C PRO A 177 17.48 1.45 -0.13
N GLU A 178 18.33 2.32 0.41
CA GLU A 178 18.33 2.72 1.83
C GLU A 178 17.10 3.54 2.25
N ASN A 179 16.39 4.13 1.28
CA ASN A 179 15.16 4.86 1.48
C ASN A 179 13.91 3.96 1.42
N ILE A 180 14.09 2.66 1.12
CA ILE A 180 12.99 1.70 1.04
C ILE A 180 13.04 0.79 2.26
N LYS A 181 12.03 0.89 3.12
CA LYS A 181 11.80 -0.07 4.21
C LYS A 181 10.78 -1.12 3.78
N LEU A 182 10.97 -2.35 4.23
CA LEU A 182 10.08 -3.46 3.96
C LEU A 182 9.71 -4.16 5.26
N GLU A 183 8.42 -4.29 5.54
CA GLU A 183 7.89 -5.07 6.65
C GLU A 183 7.79 -6.55 6.27
N ASN A 184 8.42 -7.40 7.10
CA ASN A 184 8.50 -8.84 6.83
C ASN A 184 7.25 -9.63 7.25
N ALA A 185 6.28 -8.98 7.91
CA ALA A 185 5.06 -9.63 8.37
C ALA A 185 4.25 -10.20 7.19
N CYS A 186 3.83 -11.48 7.32
CA CYS A 186 2.92 -12.12 6.38
C CYS A 186 1.50 -12.11 6.95
N THR A 187 0.59 -11.46 6.25
CA THR A 187 -0.83 -11.35 6.68
C THR A 187 -1.54 -12.69 6.69
N CYS A 188 -1.16 -13.62 5.82
CA CYS A 188 -1.73 -14.95 5.76
C CYS A 188 -1.23 -15.87 6.89
N CYS A 189 0.07 -15.80 7.27
CA CYS A 189 0.63 -16.63 8.35
C CYS A 189 0.19 -16.17 9.75
N GLN A 190 0.04 -14.85 9.94
CA GLN A 190 -0.18 -14.26 11.27
C GLN A 190 -1.67 -13.97 11.49
N ASP A 191 -2.47 -15.03 11.65
CA ASP A 191 -3.93 -14.92 11.79
C ASP A 191 -4.36 -14.11 13.02
N ASP A 192 -3.61 -14.18 14.09
CA ASP A 192 -3.93 -13.42 15.30
C ASP A 192 -3.86 -11.90 15.08
N LEU A 193 -3.02 -11.44 14.16
CA LEU A 193 -2.75 -10.02 13.92
C LEU A 193 -3.44 -9.45 12.69
N TYR A 194 -3.67 -10.27 11.65
CA TYR A 194 -4.08 -9.75 10.34
C TYR A 194 -5.25 -10.51 9.73
N TYR A 195 -6.12 -9.78 9.05
CA TYR A 195 -7.06 -10.37 8.10
C TYR A 195 -6.31 -10.82 6.84
N SER A 196 -6.75 -11.91 6.21
CA SER A 196 -6.18 -12.42 4.98
C SER A 196 -7.28 -12.95 4.06
N TYR A 197 -7.34 -12.39 2.86
CA TYR A 197 -8.24 -12.86 1.80
C TYR A 197 -7.84 -14.26 1.32
N ARG A 198 -6.54 -14.55 1.22
CA ARG A 198 -6.02 -15.88 0.86
C ARG A 198 -6.50 -16.96 1.82
N ARG A 199 -6.55 -16.65 3.10
CA ARG A 199 -6.97 -17.58 4.14
C ARG A 199 -8.48 -17.71 4.26
N ASN A 200 -9.22 -16.60 4.20
CA ASN A 200 -10.63 -16.54 4.55
C ASN A 200 -11.57 -16.21 3.38
N GLY A 201 -11.05 -15.93 2.17
CA GLY A 201 -11.83 -15.51 1.00
C GLY A 201 -12.70 -14.28 1.28
N ASP A 202 -13.91 -14.26 0.74
CA ASP A 202 -14.85 -13.13 0.86
C ASP A 202 -15.32 -12.85 2.30
N LYS A 203 -15.12 -13.80 3.22
CA LYS A 203 -15.41 -13.63 4.66
C LYS A 203 -14.30 -12.86 5.39
N SER A 204 -13.22 -12.53 4.71
CA SER A 204 -12.12 -11.79 5.31
C SER A 204 -12.53 -10.35 5.62
N GLY A 205 -12.22 -9.88 6.83
CA GLY A 205 -12.19 -8.46 7.14
C GLY A 205 -11.09 -7.72 6.37
N ARG A 206 -10.96 -6.43 6.64
CA ARG A 206 -9.93 -5.58 6.04
C ARG A 206 -9.14 -4.88 7.14
N MET A 207 -7.83 -4.74 6.94
CA MET A 207 -6.98 -3.83 7.68
C MET A 207 -7.03 -2.46 7.02
N ILE A 208 -6.78 -1.43 7.80
CA ILE A 208 -6.69 -0.04 7.30
C ILE A 208 -5.24 0.42 7.43
N ALA A 209 -4.71 1.00 6.36
CA ALA A 209 -3.51 1.81 6.39
C ALA A 209 -3.90 3.29 6.39
N ILE A 210 -3.20 4.10 7.18
CA ILE A 210 -3.42 5.54 7.33
C ILE A 210 -2.07 6.25 7.21
N ALA A 211 -2.03 7.35 6.49
CA ALA A 211 -0.87 8.21 6.35
C ALA A 211 -1.26 9.68 6.45
N GLY A 212 -0.43 10.47 7.15
CA GLY A 212 -0.65 11.91 7.29
C GLY A 212 0.45 12.60 8.07
N TRP A 213 0.44 13.93 8.04
CA TRP A 213 1.30 14.79 8.86
C TRP A 213 0.60 15.17 10.17
N LYS A 214 1.40 15.42 11.22
CA LYS A 214 0.95 15.94 12.53
C LYS A 214 1.71 17.20 12.90
#